data_8212c87dd1a7f49c3bf5f252d99a84e4
#
_entry.id   8212c87dd1a7f49c3bf5f252d99a84e4
#
_cell.length_a   1.000
_cell.length_b   1.000
_cell.length_c   1.000
_cell.angle_alpha   90.00
_cell.angle_beta   90.00
_cell.angle_gamma   90.00
#
_symmetry.space_group_name_H-M   'P 1'
#
loop_
_entity.id
_entity.type
_entity.pdbx_description
1 polymer ?
#
loop_
_entity_poly.entity_id
_entity_poly.type
_entity_poly.pdbx_seq_one_letter_code
_entity_poly.pdbx_strand_id
1 'polypeptide(L)'
;MDFSGKNVWVTGAGKGIGYATALAFVEAGAKVTGFDQAFAQEQYPFATEVMDVADAAQVAQVCQRLLAETERLDVLVNAAGILRMGAPDQLSKEDWQQTFAVNVGGAFNLFQQTMNQFRRQRGGAIVTVASDAAHTPRIGMSAYGASKAALKSLALSVGLELAGSGVRCNVVSPGSTDTDMQRTLWVSDDAEEQRIRGFGEQFKLGIPLGKIARPQEIANTILFLASDLASHITLQDIVVDGGSTLGA
;
A
#
# COMPACT_ATOMS: atom_id res chain seq x y z
N MET A 1 -20.15 -2.42 -0.74
CA MET A 1 -19.40 -2.88 -1.94
C MET A 1 -19.41 -4.40 -1.89
N ASP A 2 -19.70 -5.05 -2.99
CA ASP A 2 -19.78 -6.51 -3.09
C ASP A 2 -18.58 -7.02 -3.92
N PHE A 3 -17.81 -7.94 -3.35
CA PHE A 3 -16.69 -8.61 -3.99
C PHE A 3 -16.87 -10.13 -4.05
N SER A 4 -18.11 -10.61 -3.95
CA SER A 4 -18.43 -12.04 -4.01
C SER A 4 -17.83 -12.69 -5.25
N GLY A 5 -17.05 -13.75 -5.05
CA GLY A 5 -16.38 -14.50 -6.11
C GLY A 5 -15.17 -13.82 -6.76
N LYS A 6 -14.76 -12.63 -6.30
CA LYS A 6 -13.57 -11.93 -6.77
C LYS A 6 -12.30 -12.50 -6.12
N ASN A 7 -11.25 -12.69 -6.91
CA ASN A 7 -9.93 -13.05 -6.43
C ASN A 7 -9.11 -11.78 -6.16
N VAL A 8 -8.66 -11.61 -4.92
CA VAL A 8 -7.97 -10.43 -4.43
C VAL A 8 -6.62 -10.82 -3.83
N TRP A 9 -5.57 -10.16 -4.27
CA TRP A 9 -4.23 -10.29 -3.73
C TRP A 9 -3.84 -9.04 -2.96
N VAL A 10 -3.32 -9.20 -1.73
CA VAL A 10 -2.90 -8.09 -0.87
C VAL A 10 -1.50 -8.36 -0.33
N THR A 11 -0.52 -7.51 -0.65
CA THR A 11 0.82 -7.58 -0.06
C THR A 11 0.89 -6.78 1.23
N GLY A 12 1.78 -7.16 2.16
CA GLY A 12 1.84 -6.57 3.50
C GLY A 12 0.64 -6.93 4.38
N ALA A 13 0.02 -8.10 4.13
CA ALA A 13 -1.23 -8.51 4.76
C ALA A 13 -1.08 -9.07 6.18
N GLY A 14 0.14 -9.23 6.68
CA GLY A 14 0.38 -9.75 8.03
C GLY A 14 -0.06 -8.79 9.14
N LYS A 15 -0.09 -7.48 8.89
CA LYS A 15 -0.45 -6.44 9.86
C LYS A 15 -0.85 -5.11 9.22
N GLY A 16 -1.28 -4.15 10.06
CA GLY A 16 -1.50 -2.75 9.68
C GLY A 16 -2.53 -2.56 8.57
N ILE A 17 -2.23 -1.67 7.62
CA ILE A 17 -3.14 -1.32 6.51
C ILE A 17 -3.41 -2.53 5.61
N GLY A 18 -2.38 -3.33 5.30
CA GLY A 18 -2.54 -4.52 4.46
C GLY A 18 -3.47 -5.55 5.08
N TYR A 19 -3.32 -5.84 6.38
CA TYR A 19 -4.21 -6.73 7.12
C TYR A 19 -5.65 -6.21 7.14
N ALA A 20 -5.85 -4.93 7.51
CA ALA A 20 -7.18 -4.33 7.53
C ALA A 20 -7.85 -4.35 6.15
N THR A 21 -7.06 -4.17 5.08
CA THR A 21 -7.53 -4.25 3.70
C THR A 21 -7.94 -5.69 3.33
N ALA A 22 -7.09 -6.68 3.64
CA ALA A 22 -7.40 -8.09 3.38
C ALA A 22 -8.68 -8.52 4.10
N LEU A 23 -8.81 -8.14 5.39
CA LEU A 23 -10.01 -8.42 6.19
C LEU A 23 -11.26 -7.79 5.58
N ALA A 24 -11.19 -6.51 5.18
CA ALA A 24 -12.32 -5.80 4.59
C ALA A 24 -12.77 -6.43 3.26
N PHE A 25 -11.85 -6.96 2.44
CA PHE A 25 -12.20 -7.71 1.24
C PHE A 25 -12.87 -9.06 1.56
N VAL A 26 -12.43 -9.77 2.60
CA VAL A 26 -13.09 -11.01 3.07
C VAL A 26 -14.52 -10.71 3.50
N GLU A 27 -14.72 -9.68 4.32
CA GLU A 27 -16.04 -9.24 4.77
C GLU A 27 -16.96 -8.82 3.62
N ALA A 28 -16.37 -8.36 2.51
CA ALA A 28 -17.07 -8.03 1.27
C ALA A 28 -17.28 -9.24 0.33
N GLY A 29 -16.93 -10.47 0.76
CA GLY A 29 -17.19 -11.72 0.04
C GLY A 29 -16.09 -12.17 -0.94
N ALA A 30 -14.92 -11.53 -0.94
CA ALA A 30 -13.82 -11.88 -1.82
C ALA A 30 -13.07 -13.15 -1.36
N LYS A 31 -12.44 -13.83 -2.32
CA LYS A 31 -11.38 -14.81 -2.06
C LYS A 31 -10.06 -14.05 -1.97
N VAL A 32 -9.51 -13.92 -0.77
CA VAL A 32 -8.31 -13.15 -0.52
C VAL A 32 -7.10 -14.05 -0.32
N THR A 33 -5.99 -13.72 -1.00
CA THR A 33 -4.65 -14.22 -0.68
C THR A 33 -3.81 -13.04 -0.17
N GLY A 34 -3.37 -13.14 1.07
CA GLY A 34 -2.50 -12.18 1.72
C GLY A 34 -1.03 -12.65 1.64
N PHE A 35 -0.13 -11.72 1.30
CA PHE A 35 1.31 -11.97 1.24
C PHE A 35 2.03 -11.12 2.29
N ASP A 36 2.96 -11.73 3.03
CA ASP A 36 3.85 -11.03 3.94
C ASP A 36 5.12 -11.87 4.16
N GLN A 37 6.19 -11.27 4.68
CA GLN A 37 7.39 -12.00 5.09
C GLN A 37 7.13 -12.91 6.31
N ALA A 38 6.17 -12.55 7.16
CA ALA A 38 5.77 -13.30 8.33
C ALA A 38 4.31 -13.03 8.71
N PHE A 39 3.68 -14.06 9.26
CA PHE A 39 2.36 -13.98 9.83
C PHE A 39 2.43 -14.33 11.32
N ALA A 40 2.08 -13.35 12.17
CA ALA A 40 2.24 -13.48 13.63
C ALA A 40 1.08 -14.23 14.32
N GLN A 41 -0.10 -14.34 13.66
CA GLN A 41 -1.26 -15.04 14.19
C GLN A 41 -1.28 -16.48 13.68
N GLU A 42 -1.81 -17.40 14.50
CA GLU A 42 -1.96 -18.80 14.11
C GLU A 42 -2.96 -19.00 12.96
N GLN A 43 -3.98 -18.14 12.89
CA GLN A 43 -5.02 -18.20 11.86
C GLN A 43 -5.36 -16.80 11.35
N TYR A 44 -5.50 -16.70 10.03
CA TYR A 44 -5.99 -15.53 9.34
C TYR A 44 -7.32 -15.85 8.63
N PRO A 45 -8.24 -14.90 8.48
CA PRO A 45 -9.53 -15.14 7.80
C PRO A 45 -9.39 -15.23 6.27
N PHE A 46 -8.17 -15.31 5.76
CA PHE A 46 -7.82 -15.39 4.33
C PHE A 46 -6.64 -16.34 4.12
N ALA A 47 -6.41 -16.76 2.89
CA ALA A 47 -5.24 -17.57 2.54
C ALA A 47 -3.95 -16.75 2.72
N THR A 48 -2.92 -17.35 3.31
CA THR A 48 -1.64 -16.68 3.58
C THR A 48 -0.52 -17.31 2.78
N GLU A 49 0.33 -16.47 2.19
CA GLU A 49 1.54 -16.86 1.46
C GLU A 49 2.74 -16.09 2.03
N VAL A 50 3.72 -16.83 2.56
CA VAL A 50 4.97 -16.22 3.03
C VAL A 50 5.81 -15.83 1.82
N MET A 51 6.06 -14.52 1.66
CA MET A 51 6.77 -14.00 0.50
C MET A 51 7.46 -12.67 0.83
N ASP A 52 8.75 -12.60 0.53
CA ASP A 52 9.47 -11.32 0.50
C ASP A 52 9.24 -10.66 -0.86
N VAL A 53 8.53 -9.55 -0.89
CA VAL A 53 8.27 -8.78 -2.12
C VAL A 53 9.56 -8.26 -2.78
N ALA A 54 10.65 -8.08 -2.02
CA ALA A 54 11.95 -7.66 -2.53
C ALA A 54 12.73 -8.79 -3.23
N ASP A 55 12.36 -10.06 -3.00
CA ASP A 55 12.94 -11.21 -3.69
C ASP A 55 12.19 -11.51 -4.99
N ALA A 56 12.73 -11.04 -6.12
CA ALA A 56 12.10 -11.20 -7.43
C ALA A 56 11.89 -12.68 -7.83
N ALA A 57 12.79 -13.58 -7.42
CA ALA A 57 12.68 -15.00 -7.73
C ALA A 57 11.54 -15.66 -6.94
N GLN A 58 11.45 -15.36 -5.65
CA GLN A 58 10.36 -15.82 -4.80
C GLN A 58 9.01 -15.28 -5.28
N VAL A 59 8.92 -13.98 -5.60
CA VAL A 59 7.70 -13.36 -6.16
C VAL A 59 7.29 -14.06 -7.46
N ALA A 60 8.24 -14.31 -8.38
CA ALA A 60 7.94 -15.01 -9.63
C ALA A 60 7.40 -16.42 -9.39
N GLN A 61 8.05 -17.20 -8.53
CA GLN A 61 7.63 -18.56 -8.20
C GLN A 61 6.22 -18.60 -7.60
N VAL A 62 5.94 -17.76 -6.60
CA VAL A 62 4.65 -17.74 -5.92
C VAL A 62 3.55 -17.26 -6.85
N CYS A 63 3.78 -16.15 -7.57
CA CYS A 63 2.78 -15.62 -8.51
C CYS A 63 2.46 -16.58 -9.63
N GLN A 64 3.47 -17.25 -10.25
CA GLN A 64 3.25 -18.22 -11.32
C GLN A 64 2.42 -19.40 -10.84
N ARG A 65 2.70 -19.94 -9.65
CA ARG A 65 1.91 -21.03 -9.06
C ARG A 65 0.46 -20.60 -8.88
N LEU A 66 0.22 -19.46 -8.21
CA LEU A 66 -1.14 -19.00 -7.91
C LEU A 66 -1.93 -18.60 -9.17
N LEU A 67 -1.26 -18.02 -10.18
CA LEU A 67 -1.90 -17.68 -11.45
C LEU A 67 -2.24 -18.91 -12.30
N ALA A 68 -1.55 -20.05 -12.09
CA ALA A 68 -1.90 -21.31 -12.73
C ALA A 68 -3.16 -21.96 -12.09
N GLU A 69 -3.46 -21.64 -10.84
CA GLU A 69 -4.60 -22.17 -10.09
C GLU A 69 -5.86 -21.28 -10.20
N THR A 70 -5.74 -20.11 -10.83
CA THR A 70 -6.85 -19.16 -10.97
C THR A 70 -7.02 -18.66 -12.39
N GLU A 71 -8.26 -18.62 -12.87
CA GLU A 71 -8.56 -18.06 -14.20
C GLU A 71 -8.45 -16.54 -14.23
N ARG A 72 -8.59 -15.88 -13.06
CA ARG A 72 -8.72 -14.43 -12.98
C ARG A 72 -8.14 -13.88 -11.67
N LEU A 73 -7.41 -12.78 -11.76
CA LEU A 73 -7.03 -11.91 -10.66
C LEU A 73 -7.81 -10.59 -10.76
N ASP A 74 -8.81 -10.40 -9.91
CA ASP A 74 -9.69 -9.22 -10.01
C ASP A 74 -9.07 -7.97 -9.40
N VAL A 75 -8.38 -8.12 -8.27
CA VAL A 75 -7.77 -6.99 -7.55
C VAL A 75 -6.37 -7.35 -7.07
N LEU A 76 -5.42 -6.43 -7.32
CA LEU A 76 -4.09 -6.43 -6.70
C LEU A 76 -3.95 -5.20 -5.81
N VAL A 77 -3.64 -5.41 -4.53
CA VAL A 77 -3.30 -4.34 -3.59
C VAL A 77 -1.82 -4.44 -3.20
N ASN A 78 -1.03 -3.44 -3.59
CA ASN A 78 0.35 -3.30 -3.16
C ASN A 78 0.40 -2.47 -1.88
N ALA A 79 0.42 -3.11 -0.70
CA ALA A 79 0.48 -2.43 0.59
C ALA A 79 1.74 -2.78 1.41
N ALA A 80 2.60 -3.68 0.92
CA ALA A 80 3.88 -3.95 1.54
C ALA A 80 4.79 -2.70 1.53
N GLY A 81 5.44 -2.42 2.65
CA GLY A 81 6.35 -1.30 2.75
C GLY A 81 7.05 -1.24 4.10
N ILE A 82 8.19 -0.59 4.11
CA ILE A 82 8.98 -0.33 5.32
C ILE A 82 9.29 1.16 5.44
N LEU A 83 9.55 1.59 6.67
CA LEU A 83 10.01 2.93 7.00
C LEU A 83 11.38 2.83 7.69
N ARG A 84 12.36 3.54 7.15
CA ARG A 84 13.65 3.80 7.79
C ARG A 84 13.81 5.31 7.97
N MET A 85 14.04 5.74 9.20
CA MET A 85 14.21 7.14 9.55
C MET A 85 15.68 7.51 9.56
N GLY A 86 16.00 8.70 9.07
CA GLY A 86 17.33 9.28 9.12
C GLY A 86 17.48 10.44 8.14
N ALA A 87 18.31 11.43 8.53
CA ALA A 87 18.78 12.43 7.58
C ALA A 87 19.73 11.75 6.56
N PRO A 88 19.87 12.30 5.34
CA PRO A 88 20.66 11.64 4.28
C PRO A 88 22.13 11.34 4.65
N ASP A 89 22.73 12.15 5.51
CA ASP A 89 24.10 11.99 6.03
C ASP A 89 24.22 11.00 7.18
N GLN A 90 23.08 10.54 7.74
CA GLN A 90 23.00 9.60 8.87
C GLN A 90 22.39 8.27 8.48
N LEU A 91 21.63 8.23 7.38
CA LEU A 91 21.00 7.00 6.90
C LEU A 91 22.05 6.07 6.29
N SER A 92 22.05 4.79 6.70
CA SER A 92 22.96 3.80 6.12
C SER A 92 22.62 3.54 4.64
N LYS A 93 23.61 3.10 3.88
CA LYS A 93 23.43 2.71 2.48
C LYS A 93 22.50 1.51 2.35
N GLU A 94 22.59 0.63 3.30
CA GLU A 94 21.79 -0.59 3.43
C GLU A 94 20.31 -0.24 3.68
N ASP A 95 20.03 0.69 4.59
CA ASP A 95 18.66 1.15 4.86
C ASP A 95 18.03 1.86 3.64
N TRP A 96 18.84 2.67 2.93
CA TRP A 96 18.41 3.26 1.66
C TRP A 96 18.05 2.18 0.64
N GLN A 97 18.95 1.23 0.40
CA GLN A 97 18.75 0.16 -0.58
C GLN A 97 17.56 -0.71 -0.22
N GLN A 98 17.43 -1.11 1.05
CA GLN A 98 16.32 -1.92 1.52
C GLN A 98 14.98 -1.19 1.40
N THR A 99 14.94 0.12 1.69
CA THR A 99 13.74 0.94 1.55
C THR A 99 13.25 0.93 0.10
N PHE A 100 14.14 1.11 -0.86
CA PHE A 100 13.78 1.07 -2.29
C PHE A 100 13.46 -0.35 -2.77
N ALA A 101 14.21 -1.35 -2.32
CA ALA A 101 13.97 -2.74 -2.71
C ALA A 101 12.56 -3.21 -2.30
N VAL A 102 12.12 -2.88 -1.09
CA VAL A 102 10.79 -3.24 -0.60
C VAL A 102 9.72 -2.32 -1.19
N ASN A 103 9.86 -0.99 -1.00
CA ASN A 103 8.77 -0.05 -1.30
C ASN A 103 8.51 0.14 -2.80
N VAL A 104 9.55 0.04 -3.63
CA VAL A 104 9.44 0.21 -5.09
C VAL A 104 9.64 -1.12 -5.81
N GLY A 105 10.74 -1.82 -5.52
CA GLY A 105 11.08 -3.10 -6.12
C GLY A 105 10.01 -4.15 -5.88
N GLY A 106 9.44 -4.21 -4.67
CA GLY A 106 8.35 -5.13 -4.34
C GLY A 106 7.15 -4.98 -5.26
N ALA A 107 6.64 -3.76 -5.45
CA ALA A 107 5.52 -3.51 -6.35
C ALA A 107 5.90 -3.79 -7.81
N PHE A 108 7.12 -3.43 -8.23
CA PHE A 108 7.64 -3.73 -9.58
C PHE A 108 7.65 -5.24 -9.85
N ASN A 109 8.13 -6.04 -8.89
CA ASN A 109 8.14 -7.49 -9.02
C ASN A 109 6.73 -8.07 -9.20
N LEU A 110 5.75 -7.58 -8.43
CA LEU A 110 4.33 -7.96 -8.58
C LEU A 110 3.79 -7.56 -9.97
N PHE A 111 4.06 -6.34 -10.43
CA PHE A 111 3.62 -5.87 -11.74
C PHE A 111 4.18 -6.75 -12.87
N GLN A 112 5.47 -7.12 -12.83
CA GLN A 112 6.07 -8.01 -13.81
C GLN A 112 5.33 -9.35 -13.94
N GLN A 113 4.84 -9.90 -12.84
CA GLN A 113 4.15 -11.20 -12.84
C GLN A 113 2.66 -11.08 -13.19
N THR A 114 2.00 -9.95 -12.87
CA THR A 114 0.54 -9.85 -12.95
C THR A 114 0.01 -9.07 -14.16
N MET A 115 0.80 -8.16 -14.76
CA MET A 115 0.33 -7.32 -15.88
C MET A 115 -0.18 -8.13 -17.07
N ASN A 116 0.48 -9.23 -17.41
CA ASN A 116 0.03 -10.09 -18.50
C ASN A 116 -1.31 -10.77 -18.20
N GLN A 117 -1.55 -11.15 -16.95
CA GLN A 117 -2.84 -11.67 -16.51
C GLN A 117 -3.93 -10.61 -16.69
N PHE A 118 -3.72 -9.39 -16.19
CA PHE A 118 -4.66 -8.29 -16.34
C PHE A 118 -4.95 -7.93 -17.80
N ARG A 119 -3.94 -7.95 -18.68
CA ARG A 119 -4.13 -7.73 -20.13
C ARG A 119 -4.98 -8.84 -20.77
N ARG A 120 -4.70 -10.11 -20.47
CA ARG A 120 -5.46 -11.24 -21.04
C ARG A 120 -6.92 -11.22 -20.61
N GLN A 121 -7.19 -10.97 -19.35
CA GLN A 121 -8.54 -10.99 -18.80
C GLN A 121 -9.36 -9.73 -19.11
N ARG A 122 -8.71 -8.66 -19.62
CA ARG A 122 -9.30 -7.38 -20.00
C ARG A 122 -10.16 -6.76 -18.89
N GLY A 123 -9.53 -6.50 -17.75
CA GLY A 123 -10.20 -5.86 -16.63
C GLY A 123 -9.58 -6.22 -15.29
N GLY A 124 -9.97 -5.50 -14.26
CA GLY A 124 -9.50 -5.61 -12.90
C GLY A 124 -9.11 -4.25 -12.31
N ALA A 125 -8.66 -4.28 -11.07
CA ALA A 125 -8.20 -3.08 -10.38
C ALA A 125 -6.88 -3.31 -9.67
N ILE A 126 -6.00 -2.32 -9.72
CA ILE A 126 -4.77 -2.28 -8.96
C ILE A 126 -4.82 -1.05 -8.04
N VAL A 127 -4.61 -1.24 -6.75
CA VAL A 127 -4.51 -0.14 -5.79
C VAL A 127 -3.17 -0.23 -5.07
N THR A 128 -2.39 0.84 -5.13
CA THR A 128 -1.06 0.89 -4.54
C THR A 128 -1.02 1.87 -3.37
N VAL A 129 -0.52 1.43 -2.23
CA VAL A 129 -0.43 2.24 -1.01
C VAL A 129 0.89 2.99 -0.99
N ALA A 130 0.83 4.30 -1.31
CA ALA A 130 1.95 5.21 -1.20
C ALA A 130 2.05 5.85 0.19
N SER A 131 2.07 7.17 0.29
CA SER A 131 2.07 7.95 1.53
C SER A 131 1.88 9.44 1.22
N ASP A 132 1.39 10.23 2.15
CA ASP A 132 1.44 11.70 2.12
C ASP A 132 2.88 12.23 1.99
N ALA A 133 3.87 11.46 2.46
CA ALA A 133 5.30 11.76 2.29
C ALA A 133 5.77 11.69 0.83
N ALA A 134 4.98 11.14 -0.09
CA ALA A 134 5.25 11.20 -1.53
C ALA A 134 4.97 12.59 -2.13
N HIS A 135 4.21 13.42 -1.44
CA HIS A 135 3.79 14.75 -1.86
C HIS A 135 4.46 15.87 -1.05
N THR A 136 4.63 15.65 0.26
CA THR A 136 5.10 16.66 1.18
C THR A 136 6.39 16.19 1.85
N PRO A 137 7.49 16.94 1.75
CA PRO A 137 8.75 16.54 2.38
C PRO A 137 8.61 16.48 3.90
N ARG A 138 9.33 15.54 4.51
CA ARG A 138 9.35 15.33 5.97
C ARG A 138 10.79 15.19 6.44
N ILE A 139 11.15 15.89 7.51
CA ILE A 139 12.47 15.77 8.14
C ILE A 139 12.70 14.32 8.58
N GLY A 140 13.85 13.77 8.27
CA GLY A 140 14.24 12.41 8.62
C GLY A 140 13.58 11.31 7.77
N MET A 141 12.81 11.66 6.73
CA MET A 141 12.11 10.69 5.86
C MET A 141 12.61 10.72 4.39
N SER A 142 13.85 11.10 4.15
CA SER A 142 14.37 11.29 2.80
C SER A 142 14.26 10.03 1.92
N ALA A 143 14.71 8.87 2.42
CA ALA A 143 14.60 7.61 1.67
C ALA A 143 13.15 7.17 1.52
N TYR A 144 12.37 7.26 2.60
CA TYR A 144 10.97 6.85 2.59
C TYR A 144 10.14 7.71 1.63
N GLY A 145 10.21 9.03 1.75
CA GLY A 145 9.48 9.95 0.87
C GLY A 145 9.86 9.76 -0.59
N ALA A 146 11.17 9.67 -0.89
CA ALA A 146 11.65 9.41 -2.24
C ALA A 146 11.15 8.07 -2.79
N SER A 147 11.18 6.99 -1.97
CA SER A 147 10.66 5.68 -2.39
C SER A 147 9.16 5.70 -2.65
N LYS A 148 8.37 6.40 -1.82
CA LYS A 148 6.91 6.52 -2.00
C LYS A 148 6.53 7.39 -3.19
N ALA A 149 7.31 8.44 -3.50
CA ALA A 149 7.16 9.23 -4.73
C ALA A 149 7.48 8.38 -5.98
N ALA A 150 8.56 7.60 -5.94
CA ALA A 150 8.92 6.68 -7.02
C ALA A 150 7.85 5.60 -7.21
N LEU A 151 7.33 4.99 -6.12
CA LEU A 151 6.25 4.01 -6.16
C LEU A 151 4.97 4.58 -6.80
N LYS A 152 4.57 5.79 -6.41
CA LYS A 152 3.44 6.50 -7.02
C LYS A 152 3.64 6.65 -8.53
N SER A 153 4.79 7.17 -8.96
CA SER A 153 5.09 7.36 -10.38
C SER A 153 5.06 6.04 -11.15
N LEU A 154 5.65 4.97 -10.60
CA LEU A 154 5.62 3.63 -11.17
C LEU A 154 4.18 3.11 -11.32
N ALA A 155 3.36 3.20 -10.27
CA ALA A 155 1.99 2.71 -10.28
C ALA A 155 1.12 3.43 -11.32
N LEU A 156 1.28 4.75 -11.47
CA LEU A 156 0.54 5.53 -12.47
C LEU A 156 1.00 5.19 -13.90
N SER A 157 2.30 4.97 -14.12
CA SER A 157 2.83 4.55 -15.42
C SER A 157 2.28 3.17 -15.83
N VAL A 158 2.29 2.20 -14.90
CA VAL A 158 1.68 0.87 -15.10
C VAL A 158 0.18 1.02 -15.40
N GLY A 159 -0.51 1.91 -14.70
CA GLY A 159 -1.92 2.20 -14.95
C GLY A 159 -2.19 2.69 -16.35
N LEU A 160 -1.37 3.60 -16.87
CA LEU A 160 -1.50 4.09 -18.24
C LEU A 160 -1.28 2.97 -19.27
N GLU A 161 -0.31 2.08 -19.05
CA GLU A 161 -0.05 0.93 -19.92
C GLU A 161 -1.17 -0.12 -19.91
N LEU A 162 -1.91 -0.23 -18.81
CA LEU A 162 -3.00 -1.21 -18.65
C LEU A 162 -4.39 -0.64 -18.98
N ALA A 163 -4.55 0.68 -19.09
CA ALA A 163 -5.83 1.34 -19.31
C ALA A 163 -6.56 0.83 -20.55
N GLY A 164 -5.86 0.62 -21.67
CA GLY A 164 -6.41 0.07 -22.91
C GLY A 164 -6.92 -1.38 -22.78
N SER A 165 -6.58 -2.06 -21.70
CA SER A 165 -7.08 -3.39 -21.34
C SER A 165 -8.24 -3.34 -20.34
N GLY A 166 -8.78 -2.15 -20.03
CA GLY A 166 -9.88 -1.97 -19.09
C GLY A 166 -9.49 -2.18 -17.62
N VAL A 167 -8.21 -2.09 -17.30
CA VAL A 167 -7.69 -2.19 -15.93
C VAL A 167 -7.57 -0.80 -15.33
N ARG A 168 -8.07 -0.62 -14.11
CA ARG A 168 -7.94 0.63 -13.37
C ARG A 168 -6.80 0.53 -12.38
N CYS A 169 -5.94 1.54 -12.36
CA CYS A 169 -4.83 1.61 -11.42
C CYS A 169 -4.89 2.95 -10.68
N ASN A 170 -4.98 2.88 -9.35
CA ASN A 170 -5.03 4.05 -8.49
C ASN A 170 -4.04 3.92 -7.33
N VAL A 171 -3.75 5.03 -6.71
CA VAL A 171 -2.88 5.14 -5.55
C VAL A 171 -3.70 5.66 -4.37
N VAL A 172 -3.42 5.15 -3.19
CA VAL A 172 -3.88 5.71 -1.92
C VAL A 172 -2.65 6.17 -1.16
N SER A 173 -2.66 7.41 -0.72
CA SER A 173 -1.56 8.05 0.01
C SER A 173 -2.00 8.37 1.45
N PRO A 174 -1.82 7.43 2.40
CA PRO A 174 -2.18 7.67 3.79
C PRO A 174 -1.27 8.69 4.45
N GLY A 175 -1.85 9.47 5.39
CA GLY A 175 -1.10 10.18 6.41
C GLY A 175 -0.83 9.30 7.64
N SER A 176 -0.74 9.93 8.81
CA SER A 176 -0.55 9.20 10.08
C SER A 176 -1.70 8.23 10.33
N THR A 177 -1.36 6.94 10.35
CA THR A 177 -2.31 5.83 10.53
C THR A 177 -1.86 4.96 11.69
N ASP A 178 -2.76 4.58 12.59
CA ASP A 178 -2.47 3.77 13.77
C ASP A 178 -2.06 2.35 13.39
N THR A 179 -0.78 2.15 13.22
CA THR A 179 -0.12 0.88 12.85
C THR A 179 1.15 0.71 13.68
N ASP A 180 1.67 -0.52 13.75
CA ASP A 180 2.96 -0.76 14.39
C ASP A 180 4.06 0.15 13.79
N MET A 181 4.10 0.31 12.46
CA MET A 181 5.04 1.21 11.79
C MET A 181 4.93 2.65 12.32
N GLN A 182 3.73 3.16 12.53
CA GLN A 182 3.52 4.49 13.10
C GLN A 182 3.93 4.55 14.57
N ARG A 183 3.61 3.51 15.35
CA ARG A 183 3.91 3.45 16.78
C ARG A 183 5.40 3.35 17.07
N THR A 184 6.23 2.81 16.17
CA THR A 184 7.70 2.85 16.32
C THR A 184 8.28 4.26 16.33
N LEU A 185 7.52 5.26 15.88
CA LEU A 185 7.90 6.68 15.91
C LEU A 185 7.47 7.39 17.21
N TRP A 186 6.81 6.70 18.10
CA TRP A 186 6.34 7.26 19.36
C TRP A 186 7.42 7.16 20.43
N VAL A 187 7.85 8.29 20.93
CA VAL A 187 8.93 8.40 21.93
C VAL A 187 8.44 8.85 23.30
N SER A 188 7.13 9.12 23.44
CA SER A 188 6.51 9.62 24.68
C SER A 188 5.04 9.22 24.76
N ASP A 189 4.45 9.27 25.94
CA ASP A 189 3.04 8.91 26.19
C ASP A 189 2.04 9.86 25.47
N ASP A 190 2.46 11.08 25.18
CA ASP A 190 1.67 12.10 24.47
C ASP A 190 1.97 12.16 22.95
N ALA A 191 2.69 11.15 22.43
CA ALA A 191 3.12 11.14 21.03
C ALA A 191 1.96 11.21 20.04
N GLU A 192 0.81 10.61 20.34
CA GLU A 192 -0.39 10.71 19.52
C GLU A 192 -0.91 12.14 19.47
N GLU A 193 -1.03 12.78 20.63
CA GLU A 193 -1.51 14.16 20.74
C GLU A 193 -0.58 15.14 20.01
N GLN A 194 0.73 14.96 20.18
CA GLN A 194 1.73 15.75 19.45
C GLN A 194 1.60 15.57 17.94
N ARG A 195 1.35 14.34 17.49
CA ARG A 195 1.14 14.05 16.07
C ARG A 195 -0.09 14.76 15.51
N ILE A 196 -1.17 14.80 16.28
CA ILE A 196 -2.40 15.50 15.94
C ILE A 196 -2.18 17.02 15.90
N ARG A 197 -1.44 17.59 16.86
CA ARG A 197 -1.12 19.01 16.91
C ARG A 197 -0.13 19.45 15.84
N GLY A 198 0.74 18.54 15.38
CA GLY A 198 1.84 18.83 14.46
C GLY A 198 3.13 19.23 15.18
N PHE A 199 4.17 19.45 14.39
CA PHE A 199 5.52 19.75 14.86
C PHE A 199 6.02 20.99 14.16
N GLY A 200 5.81 22.17 14.76
CA GLY A 200 6.16 23.46 14.16
C GLY A 200 7.65 23.57 13.80
N GLU A 201 8.53 23.05 14.66
CA GLU A 201 9.98 23.03 14.44
C GLU A 201 10.41 22.14 13.24
N GLN A 202 9.55 21.19 12.84
CA GLN A 202 9.75 20.31 11.69
C GLN A 202 8.94 20.74 10.46
N PHE A 203 8.31 21.91 10.51
CA PHE A 203 7.40 22.41 9.47
C PHE A 203 6.28 21.41 9.13
N LYS A 204 5.89 20.59 10.11
CA LYS A 204 4.84 19.61 9.97
C LYS A 204 3.56 20.11 10.59
N LEU A 205 2.56 20.32 9.76
CA LEU A 205 1.21 20.68 10.21
C LEU A 205 0.59 19.56 11.03
N GLY A 206 -0.36 19.92 11.88
CA GLY A 206 -1.21 18.97 12.57
C GLY A 206 -2.22 18.31 11.65
N ILE A 207 -3.11 17.52 12.23
CA ILE A 207 -4.19 16.83 11.51
C ILE A 207 -5.49 17.60 11.75
N PRO A 208 -6.03 18.33 10.76
CA PRO A 208 -7.25 19.14 10.93
C PRO A 208 -8.46 18.35 11.45
N LEU A 209 -8.60 17.07 11.08
CA LEU A 209 -9.67 16.21 11.61
C LEU A 209 -9.48 15.79 13.08
N GLY A 210 -8.39 16.20 13.74
CA GLY A 210 -8.15 16.01 15.17
C GLY A 210 -7.94 14.56 15.60
N LYS A 211 -7.59 13.66 14.70
CA LYS A 211 -7.32 12.24 15.00
C LYS A 211 -6.32 11.62 14.03
N ILE A 212 -5.64 10.58 14.47
CA ILE A 212 -4.88 9.67 13.61
C ILE A 212 -5.87 8.71 12.91
N ALA A 213 -5.63 8.37 11.65
CA ALA A 213 -6.48 7.44 10.92
C ALA A 213 -6.36 6.02 11.49
N ARG A 214 -7.46 5.29 11.51
CA ARG A 214 -7.44 3.83 11.72
C ARG A 214 -7.11 3.12 10.41
N PRO A 215 -6.44 1.95 10.43
CA PRO A 215 -6.16 1.17 9.22
C PRO A 215 -7.40 0.89 8.38
N GLN A 216 -8.56 0.68 9.02
CA GLN A 216 -9.83 0.47 8.35
C GLN A 216 -10.28 1.67 7.49
N GLU A 217 -9.96 2.90 7.90
CA GLU A 217 -10.32 4.10 7.14
C GLU A 217 -9.54 4.17 5.82
N ILE A 218 -8.30 3.68 5.82
CA ILE A 218 -7.51 3.51 4.59
C ILE A 218 -8.05 2.35 3.73
N ALA A 219 -8.34 1.21 4.36
CA ALA A 219 -8.91 0.05 3.69
C ALA A 219 -10.21 0.38 2.95
N ASN A 220 -11.09 1.19 3.55
CA ASN A 220 -12.35 1.61 2.93
C ASN A 220 -12.12 2.37 1.61
N THR A 221 -11.10 3.23 1.55
CA THR A 221 -10.73 3.94 0.32
C THR A 221 -10.18 2.97 -0.73
N ILE A 222 -9.37 1.99 -0.30
CA ILE A 222 -8.83 0.96 -1.20
C ILE A 222 -9.97 0.12 -1.79
N LEU A 223 -10.91 -0.33 -0.98
CA LEU A 223 -12.08 -1.08 -1.46
C LEU A 223 -12.92 -0.25 -2.44
N PHE A 224 -13.19 1.01 -2.12
CA PHE A 224 -13.90 1.90 -3.03
C PHE A 224 -13.22 1.98 -4.39
N LEU A 225 -11.92 2.26 -4.44
CA LEU A 225 -11.16 2.36 -5.68
C LEU A 225 -11.08 1.02 -6.44
N ALA A 226 -11.11 -0.11 -5.73
CA ALA A 226 -11.14 -1.43 -6.34
C ALA A 226 -12.53 -1.82 -6.89
N SER A 227 -13.60 -1.22 -6.37
CA SER A 227 -14.99 -1.58 -6.69
C SER A 227 -15.49 -0.95 -8.00
N ASP A 228 -16.61 -1.44 -8.50
CA ASP A 228 -17.30 -0.89 -9.68
C ASP A 228 -17.87 0.52 -9.44
N LEU A 229 -18.00 0.95 -8.17
CA LEU A 229 -18.35 2.34 -7.84
C LEU A 229 -17.30 3.35 -8.34
N ALA A 230 -16.06 2.90 -8.51
CA ALA A 230 -14.96 3.68 -9.07
C ALA A 230 -14.68 3.34 -10.55
N SER A 231 -15.67 2.87 -11.31
CA SER A 231 -15.51 2.35 -12.68
C SER A 231 -14.89 3.36 -13.67
N HIS A 232 -14.97 4.65 -13.40
CA HIS A 232 -14.36 5.71 -14.23
C HIS A 232 -13.23 6.47 -13.51
N ILE A 233 -12.66 5.86 -12.43
CA ILE A 233 -11.54 6.42 -11.68
C ILE A 233 -10.30 5.57 -11.94
N THR A 234 -9.32 6.14 -12.62
CA THR A 234 -8.00 5.55 -12.84
C THR A 234 -6.93 6.64 -12.86
N LEU A 235 -5.69 6.28 -12.59
CA LEU A 235 -4.54 7.18 -12.54
C LEU A 235 -4.68 8.29 -11.48
N GLN A 236 -5.49 8.06 -10.46
CA GLN A 236 -5.65 9.00 -9.37
C GLN A 236 -4.82 8.59 -8.15
N ASP A 237 -4.37 9.59 -7.42
CA ASP A 237 -3.77 9.43 -6.10
C ASP A 237 -4.68 10.11 -5.08
N ILE A 238 -5.26 9.31 -4.20
CA ILE A 238 -6.17 9.80 -3.17
C ILE A 238 -5.41 9.90 -1.85
N VAL A 239 -5.21 11.12 -1.40
CA VAL A 239 -4.60 11.40 -0.09
C VAL A 239 -5.64 11.20 1.01
N VAL A 240 -5.30 10.37 2.01
CA VAL A 240 -6.15 10.05 3.16
C VAL A 240 -5.38 10.37 4.43
N ASP A 241 -5.33 11.65 4.79
CA ASP A 241 -4.43 12.20 5.82
C ASP A 241 -5.11 13.11 6.85
N GLY A 242 -6.45 13.20 6.81
CA GLY A 242 -7.21 14.10 7.70
C GLY A 242 -6.95 15.58 7.46
N GLY A 243 -6.41 15.94 6.29
CA GLY A 243 -6.09 17.31 5.89
C GLY A 243 -4.68 17.77 6.29
N SER A 244 -3.80 16.87 6.74
CA SER A 244 -2.46 17.25 7.26
C SER A 244 -1.51 17.81 6.18
N THR A 245 -1.80 17.60 4.89
CA THR A 245 -1.04 18.17 3.76
C THR A 245 -1.80 19.27 3.01
N LEU A 246 -2.99 19.66 3.49
CA LEU A 246 -3.86 20.67 2.86
C LEU A 246 -4.24 20.35 1.41
N GLY A 247 -4.26 19.08 1.03
CA GLY A 247 -4.62 18.64 -0.31
C GLY A 247 -3.47 18.66 -1.32
N ALA A 248 -2.22 18.68 -0.85
CA ALA A 248 -1.04 18.63 -1.73
C ALA A 248 -0.84 17.24 -2.34
#